data_cf894be76f900ae645aefc3f2409d711
#
_entry.id   cf894be76f900ae645aefc3f2409d711
#
_cell.length_a   1.000
_cell.length_b   1.000
_cell.length_c   1.000
_cell.angle_alpha   90.00
_cell.angle_beta   90.00
_cell.angle_gamma   90.00
#
_symmetry.space_group_name_H-M   'P 1'
#
loop_
_entity.id
_entity.type
_entity.pdbx_description
1 polymer ?
#
loop_
_entity_poly.entity_id
_entity_poly.type
_entity_poly.pdbx_seq_one_letter_code
_entity_poly.pdbx_strand_id
1 'polypeptide(L)'
;SVFIRSRLFNLFDSWLEKTPGVKYIYSSVRDFFGAVAGEKKKFNQSVLANVFSQYVWIIGFITDEEMHKFDMGAEMVAIYVPQAYNWAGQLYVLPRHKIRKIERISPGDSMKYAVTGGVVDTEEEEKK
;
A
#
# COMPACT_ATOMS: atom_id res chain seq x y z
N SER A 1 -21.93 4.80 22.90
CA SER A 1 -23.06 5.15 22.09
C SER A 1 -22.65 5.88 20.82
N VAL A 2 -23.57 5.98 19.90
CA VAL A 2 -23.29 6.61 18.61
C VAL A 2 -22.92 8.07 18.77
N PHE A 3 -23.56 8.74 19.69
CA PHE A 3 -23.32 10.17 19.92
C PHE A 3 -21.89 10.41 20.40
N ILE A 4 -21.42 9.60 21.33
CA ILE A 4 -20.07 9.75 21.86
C ILE A 4 -19.04 9.43 20.79
N ARG A 5 -19.29 8.40 20.01
CA ARG A 5 -18.38 8.02 18.95
C ARG A 5 -18.25 9.14 17.91
N SER A 6 -19.35 9.73 17.52
CA SER A 6 -19.35 10.82 16.56
C SER A 6 -18.56 12.02 17.07
N ARG A 7 -18.71 12.29 18.37
CA ARG A 7 -18.02 13.39 18.99
C ARG A 7 -16.51 13.17 19.04
N LEU A 8 -16.12 11.93 19.34
CA LEU A 8 -14.70 11.58 19.36
C LEU A 8 -14.09 11.71 17.97
N PHE A 9 -14.83 11.32 16.95
CA PHE A 9 -14.35 11.45 15.60
C PHE A 9 -14.11 12.91 15.23
N ASN A 10 -15.03 13.79 15.58
CA ASN A 10 -14.89 15.19 15.28
C ASN A 10 -13.70 15.81 16.01
N LEU A 11 -13.51 15.43 17.25
CA LEU A 11 -12.38 15.91 18.02
C LEU A 11 -11.06 15.42 17.43
N PHE A 12 -11.05 14.19 16.98
CA PHE A 12 -9.87 13.60 16.39
C PHE A 12 -9.51 14.32 15.09
N ASP A 13 -10.50 14.55 14.25
CA ASP A 13 -10.27 15.26 13.00
C ASP A 13 -9.77 16.68 13.24
N SER A 14 -10.38 17.35 14.20
CA SER A 14 -9.98 18.71 14.51
C SER A 14 -8.54 18.74 15.02
N TRP A 15 -8.18 17.78 15.84
CA TRP A 15 -6.84 17.68 16.35
C TRP A 15 -5.82 17.42 15.24
N LEU A 16 -6.18 16.53 14.31
CA LEU A 16 -5.32 16.22 13.18
C LEU A 16 -5.06 17.45 12.33
N GLU A 17 -6.08 18.25 12.11
CA GLU A 17 -5.93 19.44 11.28
C GLU A 17 -5.10 20.53 11.95
N LYS A 18 -5.12 20.59 13.27
CA LYS A 18 -4.46 21.68 13.98
C LYS A 18 -3.01 21.38 14.35
N THR A 19 -2.63 20.14 14.35
CA THR A 19 -1.28 19.75 14.73
C THR A 19 -0.39 19.70 13.51
N PRO A 20 0.63 20.57 13.42
CA PRO A 20 1.45 20.64 12.21
C PRO A 20 2.12 19.34 11.82
N GLY A 21 2.63 18.58 12.78
CA GLY A 21 3.26 17.32 12.50
C GLY A 21 2.30 16.30 11.91
N VAL A 22 1.10 16.26 12.47
CA VAL A 22 0.08 15.33 11.99
C VAL A 22 -0.41 15.75 10.61
N LYS A 23 -0.51 17.04 10.39
CA LYS A 23 -0.91 17.54 9.08
C LYS A 23 0.07 17.12 8.01
N TYR A 24 1.34 17.14 8.33
CA TYR A 24 2.38 16.72 7.40
C TYR A 24 2.22 15.24 7.05
N ILE A 25 1.98 14.42 8.07
CA ILE A 25 1.76 12.99 7.85
C ILE A 25 0.51 12.76 7.02
N TYR A 26 -0.54 13.51 7.28
CA TYR A 26 -1.79 13.40 6.52
C TYR A 26 -1.56 13.72 5.05
N SER A 27 -0.79 14.76 4.76
CA SER A 27 -0.47 15.11 3.39
C SER A 27 0.31 14.02 2.70
N SER A 28 1.25 13.40 3.43
CA SER A 28 2.04 12.30 2.86
C SER A 28 1.17 11.11 2.51
N VAL A 29 0.19 10.80 3.37
CA VAL A 29 -0.73 9.70 3.10
C VAL A 29 -1.59 10.01 1.88
N ARG A 30 -2.05 11.24 1.78
CA ARG A 30 -2.84 11.65 0.62
C ARG A 30 -2.03 11.53 -0.66
N ASP A 31 -0.78 11.96 -0.60
CA ASP A 31 0.10 11.86 -1.76
C ASP A 31 0.36 10.41 -2.13
N PHE A 32 0.48 9.56 -1.12
CA PHE A 32 0.66 8.13 -1.34
C PHE A 32 -0.51 7.54 -2.11
N PHE A 33 -1.72 7.83 -1.64
CA PHE A 33 -2.91 7.32 -2.33
C PHE A 33 -3.05 7.93 -3.72
N GLY A 34 -2.64 9.17 -3.87
CA GLY A 34 -2.63 9.79 -5.18
C GLY A 34 -1.68 9.10 -6.13
N ALA A 35 -0.53 8.65 -5.60
CA ALA A 35 0.43 7.92 -6.43
C ALA A 35 -0.13 6.58 -6.89
N VAL A 36 -0.90 5.91 -6.04
CA VAL A 36 -1.50 4.63 -6.39
C VAL A 36 -2.59 4.80 -7.44
N ALA A 37 -3.47 5.78 -7.23
CA ALA A 37 -4.61 5.99 -8.11
C ALA A 37 -4.30 6.95 -9.24
N GLY A 38 -3.21 7.70 -9.14
CA GLY A 38 -2.96 8.80 -10.03
C GLY A 38 -2.15 8.46 -11.25
N GLU A 39 -1.77 9.51 -11.92
CA GLU A 39 -1.07 9.41 -13.19
C GLU A 39 0.42 9.20 -13.07
N LYS A 40 0.98 9.43 -11.89
CA LYS A 40 2.40 9.26 -11.69
C LYS A 40 2.83 7.80 -11.69
N LYS A 41 1.91 6.91 -11.44
CA LYS A 41 2.11 5.48 -11.60
C LYS A 41 3.29 4.91 -10.82
N LYS A 42 3.52 5.43 -9.65
CA LYS A 42 4.59 4.91 -8.82
C LYS A 42 4.25 3.54 -8.22
N PHE A 43 2.97 3.28 -8.01
CA PHE A 43 2.50 2.01 -7.52
C PHE A 43 1.63 1.36 -8.57
N ASN A 44 2.18 1.23 -9.77
CA ASN A 44 1.39 0.76 -10.89
C ASN A 44 1.44 -0.76 -11.10
N GLN A 45 2.16 -1.47 -10.25
CA GLN A 45 2.22 -2.91 -10.36
C GLN A 45 2.14 -3.55 -8.98
N SER A 46 1.00 -4.16 -8.68
CA SER A 46 0.85 -4.90 -7.44
C SER A 46 1.33 -6.33 -7.65
N VAL A 47 1.83 -6.93 -6.58
CA VAL A 47 2.39 -8.26 -6.63
C VAL A 47 2.04 -9.03 -5.37
N LEU A 48 2.11 -10.35 -5.48
CA LEU A 48 2.14 -11.24 -4.33
C LEU A 48 3.60 -11.65 -4.14
N ALA A 49 4.08 -11.55 -2.92
CA ALA A 49 5.48 -11.80 -2.64
C ALA A 49 5.67 -12.82 -1.53
N ASN A 50 6.61 -13.72 -1.74
CA ASN A 50 7.03 -14.68 -0.72
C ASN A 50 8.16 -14.06 0.06
N VAL A 51 7.88 -13.43 1.17
CA VAL A 51 8.92 -12.78 1.96
C VAL A 51 9.40 -13.67 3.09
N PHE A 52 8.45 -14.25 3.83
CA PHE A 52 8.81 -14.98 5.04
C PHE A 52 8.90 -16.49 4.82
N SER A 53 8.08 -17.01 3.94
CA SER A 53 7.98 -18.45 3.73
C SER A 53 7.40 -18.71 2.36
N GLN A 54 7.75 -19.86 1.77
CA GLN A 54 7.20 -20.20 0.46
C GLN A 54 5.69 -20.40 0.48
N TYR A 55 5.11 -20.53 1.66
CA TYR A 55 3.67 -20.73 1.79
C TYR A 55 2.93 -19.46 2.18
N VAL A 56 3.64 -18.39 2.44
CA VAL A 56 3.03 -17.14 2.87
C VAL A 56 3.22 -16.08 1.81
N TRP A 57 2.11 -15.54 1.31
CA TRP A 57 2.15 -14.49 0.30
C TRP A 57 1.64 -13.19 0.91
N ILE A 58 2.33 -12.12 0.61
CA ILE A 58 1.89 -10.79 1.04
C ILE A 58 1.68 -9.93 -0.18
N ILE A 59 0.80 -8.95 -0.06
CA ILE A 59 0.50 -8.03 -1.15
C ILE A 59 1.44 -6.85 -1.05
N GLY A 60 2.12 -6.57 -2.15
CA GLY A 60 3.05 -5.46 -2.21
C GLY A 60 3.00 -4.79 -3.57
N PHE A 61 3.85 -3.80 -3.74
CA PHE A 61 3.89 -3.01 -4.96
C PHE A 61 5.34 -2.82 -5.35
N ILE A 62 5.65 -3.05 -6.62
CA ILE A 62 7.01 -2.80 -7.10
C ILE A 62 7.21 -1.30 -7.14
N THR A 63 8.21 -0.83 -6.41
CA THR A 63 8.51 0.60 -6.38
C THR A 63 9.81 0.94 -7.06
N ASP A 64 10.72 -0.02 -7.22
CA ASP A 64 11.99 0.25 -7.86
C ASP A 64 12.53 -1.04 -8.45
N GLU A 65 12.84 -1.01 -9.73
CA GLU A 65 13.43 -2.16 -10.40
C GLU A 65 14.90 -1.95 -10.70
N GLU A 66 15.45 -0.82 -10.28
CA GLU A 66 16.85 -0.45 -10.54
C GLU A 66 17.65 -0.55 -9.25
N MET A 67 18.01 -1.76 -8.89
CA MET A 67 18.66 -1.98 -7.61
C MET A 67 20.18 -1.95 -7.69
N HIS A 68 20.72 -1.62 -8.86
CA HIS A 68 22.19 -1.53 -9.00
C HIS A 68 22.76 -0.41 -8.12
N LYS A 69 21.95 0.57 -7.75
CA LYS A 69 22.38 1.64 -6.85
C LYS A 69 22.76 1.10 -5.46
N PHE A 70 22.32 -0.11 -5.16
CA PHE A 70 22.68 -0.79 -3.91
C PHE A 70 23.57 -2.00 -4.16
N ASP A 71 24.25 -2.00 -5.30
CA ASP A 71 25.16 -3.08 -5.68
C ASP A 71 24.46 -4.42 -5.81
N MET A 72 23.22 -4.39 -6.29
CA MET A 72 22.45 -5.60 -6.52
C MET A 72 22.16 -5.76 -8.01
N GLY A 73 21.94 -6.98 -8.43
CA GLY A 73 21.73 -7.28 -9.83
C GLY A 73 20.31 -7.00 -10.33
N ALA A 74 20.11 -7.21 -11.61
CA ALA A 74 18.83 -6.95 -12.25
C ALA A 74 17.72 -7.89 -11.78
N GLU A 75 18.07 -8.98 -11.15
CA GLU A 75 17.09 -9.92 -10.63
C GLU A 75 16.41 -9.43 -9.36
N MET A 76 16.90 -8.35 -8.76
CA MET A 76 16.36 -7.85 -7.51
C MET A 76 15.44 -6.66 -7.77
N VAL A 77 14.37 -6.56 -6.99
CA VAL A 77 13.43 -5.45 -7.08
C VAL A 77 13.06 -5.02 -5.66
N ALA A 78 12.68 -3.75 -5.55
CA ALA A 78 12.19 -3.22 -4.29
C ALA A 78 10.68 -3.27 -4.29
N ILE A 79 10.11 -3.73 -3.19
CA ILE A 79 8.67 -3.89 -3.04
C ILE A 79 8.22 -3.23 -1.75
N TYR A 80 7.22 -2.37 -1.87
CA TYR A 80 6.62 -1.75 -0.71
C TYR A 80 5.41 -2.58 -0.29
N VAL A 81 5.34 -2.92 1.00
CA VAL A 81 4.26 -3.73 1.56
C VAL A 81 3.50 -2.86 2.56
N PRO A 82 2.28 -2.43 2.24
CA PRO A 82 1.48 -1.65 3.17
C PRO A 82 0.94 -2.53 4.30
N GLN A 83 0.64 -1.91 5.42
CA GLN A 83 0.02 -2.62 6.53
C GLN A 83 -1.46 -2.33 6.58
N ALA A 84 -2.21 -3.24 7.19
CA ALA A 84 -3.64 -3.06 7.32
C ALA A 84 -3.93 -1.91 8.30
N TYR A 85 -4.82 -1.01 7.87
CA TYR A 85 -5.28 0.11 8.67
C TYR A 85 -4.15 0.99 9.19
N ASN A 86 -3.05 0.99 8.44
CA ASN A 86 -1.88 1.74 8.83
C ASN A 86 -1.05 1.97 7.57
N TRP A 87 -0.70 3.23 7.29
CA TRP A 87 0.05 3.52 6.08
C TRP A 87 1.55 3.32 6.25
N ALA A 88 2.00 3.07 7.46
CA ALA A 88 3.39 2.69 7.66
C ALA A 88 3.55 1.28 7.13
N GLY A 89 4.50 1.08 6.25
CA GLY A 89 4.72 -0.22 5.64
C GLY A 89 6.16 -0.63 5.72
N GLN A 90 6.49 -1.67 5.01
CA GLN A 90 7.84 -2.20 4.97
C GLN A 90 8.35 -2.16 3.53
N LEU A 91 9.63 -1.89 3.39
CA LEU A 91 10.27 -1.98 2.08
C LEU A 91 11.15 -3.22 2.07
N TYR A 92 10.92 -4.07 1.10
CA TYR A 92 11.70 -5.29 0.95
C TYR A 92 12.39 -5.27 -0.40
N VAL A 93 13.60 -5.80 -0.43
CA VAL A 93 14.33 -6.01 -1.67
C VAL A 93 14.49 -7.50 -1.84
N LEU A 94 13.95 -8.06 -2.90
CA LEU A 94 13.96 -9.50 -3.07
C LEU A 94 14.04 -9.87 -4.54
N PRO A 95 14.39 -11.14 -4.83
CA PRO A 95 14.51 -11.60 -6.22
C PRO A 95 13.16 -11.65 -6.90
N ARG A 96 13.17 -11.43 -8.21
CA ARG A 96 11.93 -11.43 -9.00
C ARG A 96 11.21 -12.77 -8.96
N HIS A 97 11.95 -13.85 -8.79
CA HIS A 97 11.29 -15.16 -8.76
C HIS A 97 10.48 -15.39 -7.49
N LYS A 98 10.61 -14.50 -6.51
CA LYS A 98 9.83 -14.60 -5.28
C LYS A 98 8.57 -13.77 -5.34
N ILE A 99 8.29 -13.15 -6.46
CA ILE A 99 7.07 -12.35 -6.61
C ILE A 99 6.24 -12.87 -7.77
N ARG A 100 4.94 -12.60 -7.69
CA ARG A 100 3.99 -12.93 -8.74
C ARG A 100 3.14 -11.70 -8.99
N LYS A 101 3.10 -11.25 -10.23
CA LYS A 101 2.35 -10.04 -10.56
C LYS A 101 0.86 -10.29 -10.44
N ILE A 102 0.16 -9.31 -9.89
CA ILE A 102 -1.28 -9.33 -9.80
C ILE A 102 -1.81 -8.60 -11.02
N GLU A 103 -2.53 -9.31 -11.89
CA GLU A 103 -2.99 -8.71 -13.13
C GLU A 103 -4.49 -8.67 -13.27
N ARG A 104 -5.22 -9.41 -12.45
CA ARG A 104 -6.68 -9.45 -12.53
C ARG A 104 -7.35 -8.33 -11.76
N ILE A 105 -6.64 -7.71 -10.85
CA ILE A 105 -7.16 -6.63 -10.01
C ILE A 105 -6.25 -5.43 -10.20
N SER A 106 -6.85 -4.25 -10.29
CA SER A 106 -6.06 -3.05 -10.50
C SER A 106 -5.17 -2.76 -9.29
N PRO A 107 -4.06 -2.05 -9.48
CA PRO A 107 -3.21 -1.69 -8.35
C PRO A 107 -3.95 -0.91 -7.27
N GLY A 108 -4.87 -0.02 -7.68
CA GLY A 108 -5.66 0.72 -6.71
C GLY A 108 -6.54 -0.17 -5.86
N ASP A 109 -7.16 -1.17 -6.48
CA ASP A 109 -8.00 -2.11 -5.75
C ASP A 109 -7.16 -3.04 -4.89
N SER A 110 -5.97 -3.41 -5.36
CA SER A 110 -5.06 -4.20 -4.56
C SER A 110 -4.66 -3.45 -3.30
N MET A 111 -4.39 -2.14 -3.44
CA MET A 111 -4.05 -1.31 -2.28
C MET A 111 -5.23 -1.23 -1.31
N LYS A 112 -6.43 -1.02 -1.84
CA LYS A 112 -7.61 -0.95 -1.00
C LYS A 112 -7.82 -2.25 -0.22
N TYR A 113 -7.63 -3.37 -0.90
CA TYR A 113 -7.77 -4.67 -0.26
C TYR A 113 -6.72 -4.86 0.84
N ALA A 114 -5.48 -4.51 0.54
CA ALA A 114 -4.38 -4.70 1.48
C ALA A 114 -4.52 -3.82 2.73
N VAL A 115 -4.81 -2.53 2.54
CA VAL A 115 -4.87 -1.62 3.69
C VAL A 115 -6.10 -1.83 4.53
N THR A 116 -7.11 -2.50 4.00
CA THR A 116 -8.31 -2.83 4.80
C THR A 116 -8.24 -4.23 5.40
N GLY A 117 -7.08 -4.89 5.26
CA GLY A 117 -6.92 -6.22 5.83
C GLY A 117 -7.71 -7.29 5.13
N GLY A 118 -8.04 -7.06 3.86
CA GLY A 118 -8.79 -8.03 3.10
C GLY A 118 -10.28 -7.99 3.35
N VAL A 119 -10.75 -6.96 4.05
CA VAL A 119 -12.17 -6.87 4.38
C VAL A 119 -12.99 -6.34 3.21
N VAL A 120 -12.42 -5.41 2.44
CA VAL A 120 -13.13 -4.82 1.32
C VAL A 120 -13.02 -5.73 0.10
N ASP A 121 -14.16 -6.10 -0.45
CA ASP A 121 -14.22 -6.99 -1.61
C ASP A 121 -14.04 -6.20 -2.89
N THR A 122 -13.14 -6.66 -3.76
CA THR A 122 -12.86 -5.99 -5.02
C THR A 122 -13.38 -6.78 -6.22
N GLU A 123 -14.12 -7.84 -5.99
CA GLU A 123 -14.59 -8.69 -7.07
C GLU A 123 -15.55 -7.98 -8.00
N GLU A 124 -16.22 -6.94 -7.53
CA GLU A 124 -17.16 -6.23 -8.37
C GLU A 124 -16.50 -5.63 -9.58
N GLU A 125 -15.26 -5.27 -9.47
CA GLU A 125 -14.51 -4.68 -10.58
C GLU A 125 -14.36 -5.69 -11.71
N GLU A 126 -14.23 -6.95 -11.36
CA GLU A 126 -13.98 -7.98 -12.35
C GLU A 126 -15.22 -8.35 -13.15
N LYS A 127 -16.38 -8.10 -12.60
CA LYS A 127 -17.61 -8.49 -13.26
C LYS A 127 -18.01 -7.52 -14.35
N LYS A 128 -17.33 -6.44 -14.44
CA LYS A 128 -17.59 -5.43 -15.46
C LYS A 128 -16.68 -5.62 -16.64
#